data_4b2ee24c20096bd9256504d1844c0c36
#
_entry.id   4b2ee24c20096bd9256504d1844c0c36
#
_cell.length_a   1.000
_cell.length_b   1.000
_cell.length_c   1.000
_cell.angle_alpha   90.00
_cell.angle_beta   90.00
_cell.angle_gamma   90.00
#
_symmetry.space_group_name_H-M   'P 1'
#
loop_
_entity.id
_entity.type
_entity.pdbx_description
1 polymer ?
#
loop_
_entity_poly.entity_id
_entity_poly.type
_entity_poly.pdbx_seq_one_letter_code
_entity_poly.pdbx_strand_id
1 'polypeptide(L)'
;MSHDDRKRAIGKVVSVAADRFVVEMHAGTDNFTVVGFDDVHYVARLGSFLMIPSQSEYVVVEVVGLRERDASTPSERGDFDRAGSSKYLDVVPVGMLPMRGGAFRFGVSVFPSLYADALYALDGELDRIFETEAAIEPSVGLNGRACEPEGATRYRVLPIGKSVVFENYDIKVRLNEFFGGHVAVLGNTGSGKSCTVASVLQSLFSKPEEHHARGATFIVFAVSYTHLRAHETGRNL
;
A
#
# COMPACT_ATOMS: atom_id res chain seq x y z
N MET A 1 8.41 -19.13 -8.56
CA MET A 1 7.31 -18.26 -9.02
C MET A 1 6.01 -19.03 -8.91
N SER A 2 5.08 -18.53 -8.13
CA SER A 2 3.75 -19.14 -7.90
C SER A 2 2.91 -19.07 -9.19
N HIS A 3 1.91 -19.97 -9.34
CA HIS A 3 0.97 -19.87 -10.47
C HIS A 3 0.19 -18.55 -10.44
N ASP A 4 -0.04 -18.00 -9.24
CA ASP A 4 -0.74 -16.71 -9.05
C ASP A 4 0.14 -15.51 -9.45
N ASP A 5 1.45 -15.60 -9.29
CA ASP A 5 2.38 -14.54 -9.72
C ASP A 5 2.32 -14.27 -11.22
N ARG A 6 2.12 -15.30 -12.04
CA ARG A 6 2.03 -15.13 -13.50
C ARG A 6 0.80 -14.33 -13.93
N LYS A 7 -0.29 -14.41 -13.16
CA LYS A 7 -1.55 -13.72 -13.49
C LYS A 7 -1.50 -12.22 -13.19
N ARG A 8 -0.56 -11.81 -12.34
CA ARG A 8 -0.38 -10.40 -11.94
C ARG A 8 0.84 -9.73 -12.58
N ALA A 9 1.47 -10.41 -13.54
CA ALA A 9 2.59 -9.85 -14.30
C ALA A 9 2.11 -8.75 -15.24
N ILE A 10 2.71 -7.57 -15.13
CA ILE A 10 2.37 -6.38 -15.91
C ILE A 10 3.42 -6.07 -16.99
N GLY A 11 4.60 -6.64 -16.87
CA GLY A 11 5.71 -6.38 -17.78
C GLY A 11 6.96 -7.15 -17.39
N LYS A 12 8.07 -6.80 -18.01
CA LYS A 12 9.39 -7.42 -17.79
C LYS A 12 10.47 -6.39 -17.56
N VAL A 13 11.41 -6.73 -16.69
CA VAL A 13 12.60 -5.90 -16.45
C VAL A 13 13.51 -5.96 -17.67
N VAL A 14 13.73 -4.83 -18.33
CA VAL A 14 14.60 -4.74 -19.53
C VAL A 14 15.92 -4.04 -19.28
N SER A 15 16.03 -3.32 -18.15
CA SER A 15 17.28 -2.70 -17.73
C SER A 15 17.41 -2.70 -16.21
N VAL A 16 18.61 -2.97 -15.72
CA VAL A 16 18.95 -2.96 -14.29
C VAL A 16 20.19 -2.10 -14.11
N ALA A 17 20.08 -1.05 -13.33
CA ALA A 17 21.18 -0.21 -12.85
C ALA A 17 21.13 -0.15 -11.31
N ALA A 18 22.17 0.38 -10.68
CA ALA A 18 22.26 0.39 -9.22
C ALA A 18 21.16 1.23 -8.54
N ASP A 19 20.72 2.27 -9.21
CA ASP A 19 19.77 3.28 -8.70
C ASP A 19 18.39 3.21 -9.37
N ARG A 20 18.27 2.48 -10.49
CA ARG A 20 17.04 2.48 -11.30
C ARG A 20 16.94 1.21 -12.14
N PHE A 21 15.70 0.72 -12.30
CA PHE A 21 15.38 -0.31 -13.28
C PHE A 21 14.38 0.24 -14.29
N VAL A 22 14.30 -0.42 -15.44
CA VAL A 22 13.31 -0.14 -16.48
C VAL A 22 12.48 -1.39 -16.70
N VAL A 23 11.17 -1.24 -16.62
CA VAL A 23 10.20 -2.30 -16.89
C VAL A 23 9.49 -1.98 -18.19
N GLU A 24 9.54 -2.90 -19.13
CA GLU A 24 8.73 -2.85 -20.35
C GLU A 24 7.38 -3.52 -20.08
N MET A 25 6.31 -2.78 -20.28
CA MET A 25 4.96 -3.29 -20.06
C MET A 25 4.52 -4.24 -21.16
N HIS A 26 3.65 -5.20 -20.83
CA HIS A 26 3.08 -6.10 -21.82
C HIS A 26 2.23 -5.32 -22.84
N ALA A 27 2.26 -5.77 -24.10
CA ALA A 27 1.42 -5.22 -25.15
C ALA A 27 -0.07 -5.37 -24.78
N GLY A 28 -0.86 -4.35 -25.08
CA GLY A 28 -2.31 -4.36 -24.81
C GLY A 28 -2.71 -3.78 -23.45
N THR A 29 -1.77 -3.28 -22.65
CA THR A 29 -2.10 -2.45 -21.47
C THR A 29 -2.50 -1.05 -21.92
N ASP A 30 -3.76 -0.88 -22.31
CA ASP A 30 -4.30 0.45 -22.61
C ASP A 30 -4.39 1.26 -21.31
N ASN A 31 -3.97 2.53 -21.37
CA ASN A 31 -4.02 3.47 -20.25
C ASN A 31 -3.33 3.01 -18.94
N PHE A 32 -2.30 2.15 -19.03
CA PHE A 32 -1.57 1.63 -17.85
C PHE A 32 -2.46 0.92 -16.83
N THR A 33 -3.54 0.31 -17.31
CA THR A 33 -4.50 -0.44 -16.52
C THR A 33 -4.34 -1.92 -16.84
N VAL A 34 -4.26 -2.75 -15.83
CA VAL A 34 -4.22 -4.20 -15.94
C VAL A 34 -5.47 -4.78 -15.28
N VAL A 35 -6.18 -5.64 -16.00
CA VAL A 35 -7.27 -6.42 -15.43
C VAL A 35 -6.64 -7.61 -14.71
N GLY A 36 -6.59 -7.53 -13.38
CA GLY A 36 -6.16 -8.62 -12.53
C GLY A 36 -7.23 -9.70 -12.39
N PHE A 37 -6.93 -10.72 -11.58
CA PHE A 37 -7.92 -11.78 -11.28
C PHE A 37 -8.94 -11.34 -10.22
N ASP A 38 -8.68 -10.28 -9.49
CA ASP A 38 -9.43 -9.73 -8.37
C ASP A 38 -10.13 -8.40 -8.73
N ASP A 39 -9.48 -7.52 -9.49
CA ASP A 39 -10.04 -6.23 -9.89
C ASP A 39 -9.23 -5.62 -11.05
N VAL A 40 -9.60 -4.41 -11.46
CA VAL A 40 -8.87 -3.57 -12.41
C VAL A 40 -7.82 -2.77 -11.65
N HIS A 41 -6.54 -3.00 -11.94
CA HIS A 41 -5.42 -2.31 -11.29
C HIS A 41 -4.81 -1.24 -12.18
N TYR A 42 -4.72 -0.02 -11.67
CA TYR A 42 -3.93 1.05 -12.28
C TYR A 42 -2.47 0.92 -11.84
N VAL A 43 -1.70 0.20 -12.63
CA VAL A 43 -0.34 -0.24 -12.24
C VAL A 43 0.75 0.80 -12.45
N ALA A 44 0.45 1.94 -13.06
CA ALA A 44 1.45 2.95 -13.42
C ALA A 44 1.20 4.31 -12.75
N ARG A 45 0.68 4.31 -11.53
CA ARG A 45 0.65 5.55 -10.74
C ARG A 45 2.05 5.82 -10.18
N LEU A 46 2.51 7.07 -10.31
CA LEU A 46 3.75 7.49 -9.67
C LEU A 46 3.64 7.30 -8.15
N GLY A 47 4.66 6.70 -7.55
CA GLY A 47 4.67 6.31 -6.15
C GLY A 47 4.06 4.94 -5.85
N SER A 48 3.49 4.23 -6.84
CA SER A 48 3.02 2.85 -6.64
C SER A 48 4.18 1.87 -6.58
N PHE A 49 3.97 0.72 -5.91
CA PHE A 49 4.96 -0.33 -5.79
C PHE A 49 4.72 -1.46 -6.78
N LEU A 50 5.83 -2.00 -7.29
CA LEU A 50 5.86 -3.24 -8.04
C LEU A 50 6.75 -4.25 -7.34
N MET A 51 6.43 -5.53 -7.55
CA MET A 51 7.12 -6.66 -6.96
C MET A 51 7.88 -7.41 -8.06
N ILE A 52 9.20 -7.51 -7.95
CA ILE A 52 10.01 -8.22 -8.93
C ILE A 52 10.60 -9.47 -8.26
N PRO A 53 10.20 -10.69 -8.66
CA PRO A 53 10.71 -11.91 -8.08
C PRO A 53 12.23 -12.04 -8.26
N SER A 54 12.94 -12.32 -7.18
CA SER A 54 14.37 -12.61 -7.15
C SER A 54 14.67 -13.69 -6.12
N GLN A 55 14.97 -14.89 -6.58
CA GLN A 55 15.19 -16.07 -5.75
C GLN A 55 14.00 -16.41 -4.82
N SER A 56 14.12 -16.20 -3.51
CA SER A 56 13.10 -16.44 -2.50
C SER A 56 12.39 -15.17 -1.99
N GLU A 57 12.74 -14.02 -2.55
CA GLU A 57 12.25 -12.71 -2.13
C GLU A 57 11.74 -11.92 -3.34
N TYR A 58 10.93 -10.91 -3.07
CA TYR A 58 10.62 -9.88 -4.04
C TYR A 58 11.53 -8.68 -3.84
N VAL A 59 12.06 -8.13 -4.90
CA VAL A 59 12.58 -6.76 -4.92
C VAL A 59 11.38 -5.85 -5.05
N VAL A 60 11.15 -5.02 -4.05
CA VAL A 60 10.12 -3.99 -4.06
C VAL A 60 10.68 -2.74 -4.72
N VAL A 61 9.99 -2.26 -5.74
CA VAL A 61 10.39 -1.07 -6.49
C VAL A 61 9.26 -0.07 -6.55
N GLU A 62 9.59 1.22 -6.54
CA GLU A 62 8.66 2.33 -6.66
C GLU A 62 8.65 2.88 -8.08
N VAL A 63 7.47 3.10 -8.64
CA VAL A 63 7.29 3.72 -9.96
C VAL A 63 7.55 5.23 -9.85
N VAL A 64 8.59 5.71 -10.51
CA VAL A 64 9.00 7.13 -10.48
C VAL A 64 8.87 7.82 -11.83
N GLY A 65 8.62 7.08 -12.90
CA GLY A 65 8.47 7.65 -14.24
C GLY A 65 7.76 6.72 -15.20
N LEU A 66 7.18 7.33 -16.21
CA LEU A 66 6.44 6.69 -17.29
C LEU A 66 7.00 7.20 -18.60
N ARG A 67 7.31 6.29 -19.53
CA ARG A 67 7.78 6.65 -20.85
C ARG A 67 7.04 5.82 -21.91
N GLU A 68 6.67 6.45 -22.98
CA GLU A 68 6.16 5.79 -24.17
C GLU A 68 7.16 6.02 -25.31
N ARG A 69 7.47 4.97 -26.03
CA ARG A 69 8.32 5.05 -27.22
C ARG A 69 7.48 4.72 -28.43
N ASP A 70 7.24 5.75 -29.24
CA ASP A 70 6.66 5.54 -30.56
C ASP A 70 7.62 4.70 -31.41
N ALA A 71 7.13 3.62 -31.96
CA ALA A 71 7.85 2.83 -32.95
C ALA A 71 7.89 3.52 -34.30
N SER A 72 8.14 4.83 -34.32
CA SER A 72 8.30 5.60 -35.57
C SER A 72 9.75 5.68 -35.98
N THR A 73 10.32 4.54 -36.37
CA THR A 73 11.26 4.52 -37.48
C THR A 73 10.46 4.16 -38.74
N PRO A 74 10.38 5.02 -39.77
CA PRO A 74 9.73 4.64 -41.02
C PRO A 74 10.54 3.50 -41.62
N SER A 75 10.07 2.27 -41.55
CA SER A 75 10.54 1.22 -42.43
C SER A 75 9.91 1.49 -43.80
N GLU A 76 10.73 1.61 -44.81
CA GLU A 76 10.36 1.89 -46.21
C GLU A 76 9.48 0.81 -46.88
N ARG A 77 8.77 0.00 -46.13
CA ARG A 77 7.78 -0.96 -46.65
C ARG A 77 6.45 -0.73 -45.98
N GLY A 78 5.51 -0.28 -46.78
CA GLY A 78 4.17 0.14 -46.46
C GLY A 78 3.24 -0.94 -45.87
N ASP A 79 3.66 -1.59 -44.80
CA ASP A 79 2.79 -2.34 -43.91
C ASP A 79 2.38 -1.45 -42.75
N PHE A 80 1.13 -1.00 -42.80
CA PHE A 80 0.42 -0.35 -41.70
C PHE A 80 0.11 -1.37 -40.58
N ASP A 81 1.11 -2.14 -40.18
CA ASP A 81 1.02 -2.84 -38.92
C ASP A 81 1.26 -1.78 -37.81
N ARG A 82 0.22 -1.50 -37.04
CA ARG A 82 0.32 -0.72 -35.80
C ARG A 82 1.26 -1.49 -34.88
N ALA A 83 2.55 -1.34 -35.11
CA ALA A 83 3.56 -1.73 -34.14
C ALA A 83 3.25 -0.94 -32.89
N GLY A 84 2.63 -1.62 -31.90
CA GLY A 84 2.14 -1.01 -30.68
C GLY A 84 3.26 -0.23 -30.03
N SER A 85 2.98 0.99 -29.59
CA SER A 85 3.92 1.79 -28.81
C SER A 85 4.35 0.99 -27.57
N SER A 86 5.66 0.84 -27.37
CA SER A 86 6.18 0.19 -26.17
C SER A 86 6.12 1.16 -25.01
N LYS A 87 5.51 0.76 -23.90
CA LYS A 87 5.39 1.53 -22.68
C LYS A 87 6.42 1.06 -21.66
N TYR A 88 7.12 1.99 -21.06
CA TYR A 88 8.17 1.73 -20.08
C TYR A 88 7.88 2.44 -18.77
N LEU A 89 8.16 1.74 -17.67
CA LEU A 89 8.17 2.30 -16.32
C LEU A 89 9.61 2.45 -15.86
N ASP A 90 9.95 3.64 -15.39
CA ASP A 90 11.17 3.86 -14.61
C ASP A 90 10.84 3.57 -13.15
N VAL A 91 11.58 2.64 -12.55
CA VAL A 91 11.34 2.22 -11.18
C VAL A 91 12.64 2.28 -10.36
N VAL A 92 12.50 2.64 -9.09
CA VAL A 92 13.62 2.74 -8.14
C VAL A 92 13.51 1.62 -7.10
N PRO A 93 14.61 0.88 -6.83
CA PRO A 93 14.60 -0.16 -5.81
C PRO A 93 14.44 0.45 -4.40
N VAL A 94 13.47 -0.08 -3.63
CA VAL A 94 13.15 0.38 -2.27
C VAL A 94 13.64 -0.62 -1.23
N GLY A 95 13.40 -1.92 -1.45
CA GLY A 95 13.77 -2.94 -0.48
C GLY A 95 13.45 -4.36 -0.93
N MET A 96 13.50 -5.27 0.04
CA MET A 96 13.28 -6.70 -0.17
C MET A 96 12.13 -7.20 0.71
N LEU A 97 11.24 -8.01 0.14
CA LEU A 97 10.15 -8.66 0.84
C LEU A 97 10.21 -10.17 0.63
N PRO A 98 10.35 -11.00 1.69
CA PRO A 98 10.33 -12.45 1.56
C PRO A 98 9.03 -12.96 0.94
N MET A 99 9.07 -13.91 -0.01
CA MET A 99 7.86 -14.45 -0.66
C MET A 99 6.95 -15.19 0.32
N ARG A 100 7.51 -15.81 1.37
CA ARG A 100 6.78 -16.60 2.35
C ARG A 100 6.95 -16.01 3.74
N GLY A 101 6.04 -15.09 4.12
CA GLY A 101 6.07 -14.46 5.44
C GLY A 101 7.36 -13.69 5.71
N GLY A 102 7.40 -12.95 6.80
CA GLY A 102 8.54 -12.15 7.23
C GLY A 102 8.41 -10.67 6.89
N ALA A 103 9.21 -9.85 7.57
CA ALA A 103 9.18 -8.41 7.50
C ALA A 103 9.86 -7.87 6.23
N PHE A 104 9.39 -6.74 5.76
CA PHE A 104 10.04 -5.95 4.73
C PHE A 104 11.38 -5.38 5.26
N ARG A 105 12.36 -5.30 4.37
CA ARG A 105 13.68 -4.74 4.69
C ARG A 105 14.05 -3.69 3.66
N PHE A 106 14.41 -2.50 4.12
CA PHE A 106 14.91 -1.45 3.25
C PHE A 106 16.27 -1.82 2.64
N GLY A 107 16.47 -1.38 1.40
CA GLY A 107 17.67 -1.65 0.63
C GLY A 107 17.62 -2.98 -0.13
N VAL A 108 18.30 -3.04 -1.25
CA VAL A 108 18.31 -4.20 -2.15
C VAL A 108 19.70 -4.82 -2.16
N SER A 109 19.78 -6.07 -1.71
CA SER A 109 21.03 -6.84 -1.66
C SER A 109 21.22 -7.73 -2.89
N VAL A 110 20.14 -8.12 -3.57
CA VAL A 110 20.16 -8.98 -4.75
C VAL A 110 19.32 -8.32 -5.84
N PHE A 111 19.96 -7.98 -6.95
CA PHE A 111 19.28 -7.39 -8.11
C PHE A 111 18.50 -8.45 -8.89
N PRO A 112 17.35 -8.08 -9.48
CA PRO A 112 16.58 -8.99 -10.30
C PRO A 112 17.32 -9.32 -11.61
N SER A 113 17.01 -10.49 -12.18
CA SER A 113 17.50 -10.86 -13.51
C SER A 113 16.83 -10.02 -14.59
N LEU A 114 17.52 -9.79 -15.69
CA LEU A 114 16.88 -9.26 -16.89
C LEU A 114 15.74 -10.21 -17.31
N TYR A 115 14.67 -9.64 -17.82
CA TYR A 115 13.44 -10.31 -18.21
C TYR A 115 12.65 -10.96 -17.05
N ALA A 116 13.03 -10.69 -15.79
CA ALA A 116 12.18 -11.03 -14.66
C ALA A 116 10.82 -10.32 -14.81
N ASP A 117 9.75 -11.00 -14.41
CA ASP A 117 8.42 -10.43 -14.44
C ASP A 117 8.28 -9.33 -13.37
N ALA A 118 7.68 -8.21 -13.75
CA ALA A 118 7.24 -7.19 -12.81
C ALA A 118 5.75 -7.39 -12.50
N LEU A 119 5.41 -7.46 -11.22
CA LEU A 119 4.08 -7.80 -10.71
C LEU A 119 3.49 -6.59 -10.01
N TYR A 120 2.16 -6.40 -10.08
CA TYR A 120 1.52 -5.43 -9.19
C TYR A 120 1.50 -5.95 -7.74
N ALA A 121 1.56 -5.02 -6.77
CA ALA A 121 1.53 -5.37 -5.36
C ALA A 121 0.12 -5.73 -4.89
N LEU A 122 0.01 -6.77 -4.06
CA LEU A 122 -1.25 -7.15 -3.39
C LEU A 122 -1.38 -6.42 -2.05
N ASP A 123 -2.63 -6.25 -1.57
CA ASP A 123 -2.91 -5.59 -0.29
C ASP A 123 -2.15 -6.22 0.88
N GLY A 124 -2.07 -7.55 0.95
CA GLY A 124 -1.30 -8.23 1.98
C GLY A 124 0.21 -8.02 1.90
N GLU A 125 0.76 -7.76 0.69
CA GLU A 125 2.16 -7.38 0.52
C GLU A 125 2.38 -5.92 0.94
N LEU A 126 1.44 -5.02 0.63
CA LEU A 126 1.45 -3.64 1.10
C LEU A 126 1.35 -3.59 2.63
N ASP A 127 0.50 -4.39 3.25
CA ASP A 127 0.39 -4.50 4.71
C ASP A 127 1.73 -4.92 5.36
N ARG A 128 2.47 -5.82 4.72
CA ARG A 128 3.80 -6.23 5.18
C ARG A 128 4.86 -5.15 4.95
N ILE A 129 4.80 -4.42 3.84
CA ILE A 129 5.71 -3.31 3.54
C ILE A 129 5.51 -2.16 4.53
N PHE A 130 4.25 -1.84 4.85
CA PHE A 130 3.91 -0.77 5.80
C PHE A 130 3.86 -1.25 7.26
N GLU A 131 4.18 -2.52 7.52
CA GLU A 131 4.12 -3.14 8.85
C GLU A 131 2.74 -3.00 9.52
N THR A 132 1.69 -3.03 8.72
CA THR A 132 0.29 -2.90 9.16
C THR A 132 -0.47 -4.21 9.04
N GLU A 133 0.22 -5.33 8.92
CA GLU A 133 -0.38 -6.66 8.97
C GLU A 133 -1.15 -6.82 10.27
N ALA A 134 -2.41 -7.25 10.16
CA ALA A 134 -3.29 -7.40 11.32
C ALA A 134 -2.75 -8.51 12.24
N ALA A 135 -2.11 -8.11 13.33
CA ALA A 135 -1.72 -9.05 14.38
C ALA A 135 -2.93 -9.32 15.28
N ILE A 136 -3.35 -10.57 15.35
CA ILE A 136 -4.35 -11.03 16.33
C ILE A 136 -3.66 -11.07 17.69
N GLU A 137 -4.12 -10.26 18.64
CA GLU A 137 -3.65 -10.40 20.04
C GLU A 137 -4.31 -11.64 20.65
N PRO A 138 -3.52 -12.57 21.21
CA PRO A 138 -4.09 -13.58 22.09
C PRO A 138 -4.70 -12.87 23.30
N SER A 139 -5.99 -13.08 23.57
CA SER A 139 -6.63 -12.58 24.77
C SER A 139 -6.00 -13.28 25.98
N VAL A 140 -5.26 -12.52 26.80
CA VAL A 140 -4.76 -13.02 28.07
C VAL A 140 -5.91 -12.96 29.07
N GLY A 141 -6.42 -14.12 29.46
CA GLY A 141 -7.41 -14.23 30.54
C GLY A 141 -6.83 -13.73 31.86
N LEU A 142 -7.69 -13.32 32.80
CA LEU A 142 -7.35 -12.84 34.14
C LEU A 142 -6.40 -13.76 34.94
N ASN A 143 -6.20 -14.99 34.50
CA ASN A 143 -5.34 -15.99 35.14
C ASN A 143 -4.00 -16.22 34.41
N GLY A 144 -3.59 -15.29 33.50
CA GLY A 144 -2.31 -15.39 32.79
C GLY A 144 -2.19 -16.56 31.79
N ARG A 145 -3.25 -17.30 31.55
CA ARG A 145 -3.30 -18.34 30.50
C ARG A 145 -3.87 -17.74 29.23
N ALA A 146 -3.19 -17.98 28.10
CA ALA A 146 -3.71 -17.67 26.79
C ALA A 146 -5.03 -18.45 26.59
N CYS A 147 -6.15 -17.73 26.59
CA CYS A 147 -7.42 -18.29 26.14
C CYS A 147 -7.53 -17.99 24.66
N GLU A 148 -7.78 -19.01 23.86
CA GLU A 148 -8.23 -18.80 22.47
C GLU A 148 -9.51 -17.96 22.52
N PRO A 149 -9.59 -16.86 21.78
CA PRO A 149 -10.75 -15.99 21.85
C PRO A 149 -11.92 -16.62 21.10
N GLU A 150 -12.90 -17.10 21.82
CA GLU A 150 -14.25 -17.19 21.26
C GLU A 150 -14.73 -15.73 21.08
N GLY A 151 -14.60 -15.19 19.88
CA GLY A 151 -15.45 -14.13 19.38
C GLY A 151 -14.92 -12.69 19.26
N ALA A 152 -13.68 -12.33 19.62
CA ALA A 152 -13.23 -10.95 19.41
C ALA A 152 -11.81 -10.89 18.83
N THR A 153 -11.71 -10.74 17.54
CA THR A 153 -10.46 -10.40 16.85
C THR A 153 -10.13 -8.92 17.16
N ARG A 154 -9.05 -8.67 17.88
CA ARG A 154 -8.57 -7.31 18.17
C ARG A 154 -7.52 -6.92 17.16
N TYR A 155 -7.79 -5.89 16.42
CA TYR A 155 -6.84 -5.33 15.48
C TYR A 155 -5.95 -4.28 16.17
N ARG A 156 -4.65 -4.38 15.95
CA ARG A 156 -3.67 -3.37 16.39
C ARG A 156 -3.53 -2.22 15.40
N VAL A 157 -4.23 -2.29 14.28
CA VAL A 157 -4.18 -1.31 13.20
C VAL A 157 -5.53 -0.64 13.01
N LEU A 158 -5.51 0.65 12.73
CA LEU A 158 -6.68 1.47 12.49
C LEU A 158 -6.66 1.98 11.04
N PRO A 159 -7.66 1.69 10.22
CA PRO A 159 -7.80 2.34 8.93
C PRO A 159 -8.21 3.81 9.13
N ILE A 160 -7.45 4.72 8.56
CA ILE A 160 -7.66 6.17 8.68
C ILE A 160 -8.13 6.84 7.39
N GLY A 161 -8.10 6.13 6.27
CA GLY A 161 -8.54 6.63 4.97
C GLY A 161 -8.16 5.70 3.83
N LYS A 162 -8.51 6.11 2.61
CA LYS A 162 -8.14 5.41 1.38
C LYS A 162 -6.86 5.98 0.77
N SER A 163 -6.03 5.12 0.20
CA SER A 163 -4.85 5.55 -0.53
C SER A 163 -5.23 6.25 -1.83
N VAL A 164 -4.47 7.29 -2.19
CA VAL A 164 -4.57 7.94 -3.51
C VAL A 164 -3.71 7.21 -4.54
N VAL A 165 -2.67 6.51 -4.08
CA VAL A 165 -1.68 5.83 -4.93
C VAL A 165 -2.08 4.38 -5.18
N PHE A 166 -2.42 3.65 -4.12
CA PHE A 166 -2.84 2.25 -4.18
C PHE A 166 -4.36 2.17 -4.25
N GLU A 167 -4.88 1.63 -5.34
CA GLU A 167 -6.33 1.58 -5.56
C GLU A 167 -7.00 0.68 -4.53
N ASN A 168 -8.13 1.17 -4.00
CA ASN A 168 -8.93 0.50 -2.97
C ASN A 168 -8.20 0.15 -1.67
N TYR A 169 -6.90 0.45 -1.55
CA TYR A 169 -6.12 0.14 -0.36
C TYR A 169 -6.42 1.10 0.79
N ASP A 170 -6.71 0.54 1.96
CA ASP A 170 -6.90 1.31 3.18
C ASP A 170 -5.56 1.69 3.81
N ILE A 171 -5.34 2.99 4.01
CA ILE A 171 -4.21 3.46 4.79
C ILE A 171 -4.47 3.13 6.25
N LYS A 172 -3.60 2.31 6.83
CA LYS A 172 -3.70 1.83 8.20
C LYS A 172 -2.57 2.40 9.06
N VAL A 173 -2.85 2.66 10.32
CA VAL A 173 -1.84 3.05 11.31
C VAL A 173 -1.83 2.07 12.47
N ARG A 174 -0.67 1.82 13.05
CA ARG A 174 -0.57 1.01 14.27
C ARG A 174 -1.02 1.84 15.46
N LEU A 175 -2.04 1.36 16.17
CA LEU A 175 -2.74 2.10 17.22
C LEU A 175 -1.81 2.62 18.31
N ASN A 176 -1.00 1.72 18.89
CA ASN A 176 -0.16 2.06 20.02
C ASN A 176 0.95 3.05 19.65
N GLU A 177 1.58 2.86 18.51
CA GLU A 177 2.64 3.73 18.03
C GLU A 177 2.11 5.09 17.60
N PHE A 178 0.94 5.11 16.95
CA PHE A 178 0.34 6.34 16.45
C PHE A 178 -0.20 7.22 17.58
N PHE A 179 -0.92 6.64 18.55
CA PHE A 179 -1.49 7.40 19.67
C PHE A 179 -0.56 7.50 20.88
N GLY A 180 0.47 6.66 20.98
CA GLY A 180 1.48 6.74 22.02
C GLY A 180 2.63 7.70 21.70
N GLY A 181 2.74 8.17 20.47
CA GLY A 181 3.78 9.07 19.99
C GLY A 181 3.30 10.52 19.80
N HIS A 182 4.19 11.34 19.26
CA HIS A 182 3.89 12.71 18.87
C HIS A 182 3.52 12.73 17.38
N VAL A 183 2.35 13.27 17.07
CA VAL A 183 1.86 13.39 15.69
C VAL A 183 1.59 14.86 15.38
N ALA A 184 1.98 15.32 14.20
CA ALA A 184 1.70 16.66 13.73
C ALA A 184 0.92 16.62 12.40
N VAL A 185 -0.18 17.35 12.34
CA VAL A 185 -0.95 17.57 11.11
C VAL A 185 -0.71 19.00 10.63
N LEU A 186 0.05 19.13 9.55
CA LEU A 186 0.50 20.42 9.01
C LEU A 186 -0.29 20.77 7.74
N GLY A 187 -0.49 22.07 7.53
CA GLY A 187 -1.18 22.58 6.35
C GLY A 187 -1.65 24.02 6.54
N ASN A 188 -2.04 24.68 5.47
CA ASN A 188 -2.56 26.05 5.47
C ASN A 188 -3.98 26.12 6.07
N THR A 189 -4.45 27.33 6.35
CA THR A 189 -5.84 27.58 6.75
C THR A 189 -6.80 27.07 5.66
N GLY A 190 -7.83 26.33 6.05
CA GLY A 190 -8.78 25.72 5.11
C GLY A 190 -8.33 24.39 4.48
N SER A 191 -7.13 23.89 4.73
CA SER A 191 -6.62 22.62 4.16
C SER A 191 -7.22 21.35 4.77
N GLY A 192 -8.15 21.46 5.72
CA GLY A 192 -8.81 20.29 6.31
C GLY A 192 -8.12 19.68 7.53
N LYS A 193 -7.08 20.31 8.11
CA LYS A 193 -6.35 19.78 9.29
C LYS A 193 -7.25 19.28 10.42
N SER A 194 -8.19 20.12 10.84
CA SER A 194 -9.12 19.78 11.93
C SER A 194 -10.07 18.64 11.52
N CYS A 195 -10.48 18.60 10.25
CA CYS A 195 -11.29 17.50 9.73
C CYS A 195 -10.49 16.18 9.72
N THR A 196 -9.22 16.22 9.37
CA THR A 196 -8.33 15.04 9.40
C THR A 196 -8.21 14.51 10.82
N VAL A 197 -7.93 15.36 11.81
CA VAL A 197 -7.84 14.95 13.22
C VAL A 197 -9.18 14.37 13.71
N ALA A 198 -10.29 15.03 13.40
CA ALA A 198 -11.62 14.55 13.76
C ALA A 198 -11.94 13.20 13.10
N SER A 199 -11.61 13.03 11.82
CA SER A 199 -11.80 11.77 11.09
C SER A 199 -11.01 10.61 11.69
N VAL A 200 -9.75 10.82 12.06
CA VAL A 200 -8.91 9.81 12.71
C VAL A 200 -9.50 9.40 14.07
N LEU A 201 -9.92 10.36 14.88
CA LEU A 201 -10.57 10.07 16.17
C LEU A 201 -11.91 9.35 15.97
N GLN A 202 -12.73 9.78 15.00
CA GLN A 202 -13.99 9.10 14.67
C GLN A 202 -13.76 7.66 14.21
N SER A 203 -12.72 7.41 13.40
CA SER A 203 -12.37 6.05 12.97
C SER A 203 -12.07 5.14 14.17
N LEU A 204 -11.39 5.66 15.19
CA LEU A 204 -11.10 4.91 16.42
C LEU A 204 -12.35 4.52 17.21
N PHE A 205 -13.37 5.40 17.25
CA PHE A 205 -14.58 5.19 18.05
C PHE A 205 -15.74 4.61 17.25
N SER A 206 -15.68 4.57 15.91
CA SER A 206 -16.77 4.08 15.07
C SER A 206 -16.98 2.56 15.15
N LYS A 207 -15.94 1.81 15.52
CA LYS A 207 -15.97 0.35 15.66
C LYS A 207 -15.39 -0.11 17.00
N PRO A 208 -16.06 0.15 18.11
CA PRO A 208 -15.52 -0.12 19.46
C PRO A 208 -15.31 -1.62 19.74
N GLU A 209 -15.92 -2.51 18.98
CA GLU A 209 -15.74 -3.96 19.11
C GLU A 209 -14.42 -4.42 18.48
N GLU A 210 -13.98 -3.77 17.39
CA GLU A 210 -12.75 -4.08 16.67
C GLU A 210 -11.53 -3.34 17.25
N HIS A 211 -11.73 -2.09 17.72
CA HIS A 211 -10.65 -1.21 18.18
C HIS A 211 -10.86 -0.84 19.64
N HIS A 212 -10.16 -1.51 20.56
CA HIS A 212 -10.30 -1.22 21.99
C HIS A 212 -9.24 -0.23 22.46
N ALA A 213 -9.64 1.03 22.59
CA ALA A 213 -8.85 2.07 23.27
C ALA A 213 -9.07 1.99 24.79
N ARG A 214 -8.79 0.83 25.41
CA ARG A 214 -8.95 0.67 26.88
C ARG A 214 -7.96 1.57 27.60
N GLY A 215 -8.48 2.44 28.46
CA GLY A 215 -7.66 3.34 29.30
C GLY A 215 -7.09 4.55 28.55
N ALA A 216 -7.44 4.76 27.28
CA ALA A 216 -7.07 5.97 26.55
C ALA A 216 -8.01 7.12 26.93
N THR A 217 -7.43 8.24 27.31
CA THR A 217 -8.16 9.50 27.55
C THR A 217 -7.69 10.51 26.52
N PHE A 218 -8.62 11.05 25.74
CA PHE A 218 -8.32 12.09 24.74
C PHE A 218 -8.79 13.44 25.27
N ILE A 219 -7.85 14.37 25.41
CA ILE A 219 -8.12 15.75 25.83
C ILE A 219 -7.84 16.64 24.61
N VAL A 220 -8.88 17.29 24.07
CA VAL A 220 -8.78 18.14 22.87
C VAL A 220 -8.83 19.60 23.28
N PHE A 221 -7.73 20.32 23.05
CA PHE A 221 -7.67 21.77 23.18
C PHE A 221 -7.87 22.40 21.79
N ALA A 222 -9.01 23.04 21.55
CA ALA A 222 -9.31 23.68 20.28
C ALA A 222 -9.45 25.20 20.43
N VAL A 223 -8.85 25.93 19.51
CA VAL A 223 -8.93 27.41 19.46
C VAL A 223 -10.27 27.86 18.86
N SER A 224 -10.90 27.02 18.02
CA SER A 224 -12.19 27.30 17.39
C SER A 224 -13.05 26.03 17.36
N TYR A 225 -14.28 26.13 17.85
CA TYR A 225 -15.22 25.01 18.00
C TYR A 225 -16.11 24.77 16.78
N THR A 226 -15.96 25.50 15.69
CA THR A 226 -16.93 25.53 14.58
C THR A 226 -17.05 24.21 13.79
N HIS A 227 -16.17 23.22 14.00
CA HIS A 227 -16.13 21.99 13.20
C HIS A 227 -16.12 20.68 14.00
N LEU A 228 -16.08 20.74 15.33
CA LEU A 228 -16.14 19.55 16.16
C LEU A 228 -17.56 19.38 16.69
N ARG A 229 -18.45 18.76 15.92
CA ARG A 229 -19.65 18.14 16.49
C ARG A 229 -19.21 16.83 17.14
N ALA A 230 -19.01 16.84 18.44
CA ALA A 230 -18.96 15.64 19.24
C ALA A 230 -20.31 14.94 19.09
N HIS A 231 -20.36 13.74 18.52
CA HIS A 231 -21.47 12.85 18.79
C HIS A 231 -21.31 12.42 20.24
N GLU A 232 -22.03 13.09 21.13
CA GLU A 232 -22.27 12.60 22.46
C GLU A 232 -23.04 11.29 22.32
N THR A 233 -22.33 10.16 22.39
CA THR A 233 -22.97 8.90 22.71
C THR A 233 -23.33 8.97 24.18
N GLY A 234 -24.50 9.56 24.48
CA GLY A 234 -25.13 9.47 25.79
C GLY A 234 -25.37 8.00 26.11
N ARG A 235 -24.49 7.43 26.91
CA ARG A 235 -24.79 6.36 27.84
C ARG A 235 -24.31 6.82 29.21
N ASN A 236 -25.20 7.53 29.87
CA ASN A 236 -25.25 7.52 31.30
C ASN A 236 -25.33 6.05 31.76
N LEU A 237 -24.40 5.63 32.65
CA LEU A 237 -24.44 4.60 33.67
C LEU A 237 -25.33 3.38 33.39
#